data_e7a4c6a83e06c9c08db7c3cb2b84a06c
#
_entry.id   e7a4c6a83e06c9c08db7c3cb2b84a06c
#
_cell.length_a   1.000
_cell.length_b   1.000
_cell.length_c   1.000
_cell.angle_alpha   90.00
_cell.angle_beta   90.00
_cell.angle_gamma   90.00
#
_symmetry.space_group_name_H-M   'P 1'
#
loop_
_entity.id
_entity.type
_entity.pdbx_description
1 polymer ?
#
loop_
_entity_poly.entity_id
_entity_poly.type
_entity_poly.pdbx_seq_one_letter_code
_entity_poly.pdbx_strand_id
1 'polypeptide(L)'
;MSFLPHANSYFEIPFWLIFQLIHQLEERKFEAVNSEQFENARTLKRTIEELAMAGQAIGAIDAQKREFAVVGKYTEAKNKKIECEKFREKVYGDLMISDLLELPMPR
;
A
#
# COMPACT_ATOMS: atom_id res chain seq x y z
N MET A 1 -9.08 20.42 -9.37
CA MET A 1 -8.63 19.19 -10.00
C MET A 1 -8.60 18.11 -8.96
N SER A 2 -9.23 16.99 -9.23
CA SER A 2 -9.30 15.90 -8.28
C SER A 2 -8.05 15.04 -8.38
N PHE A 3 -7.44 14.73 -7.22
CA PHE A 3 -6.33 13.79 -7.15
C PHE A 3 -6.78 12.39 -6.75
N LEU A 4 -8.09 12.19 -6.67
CA LEU A 4 -8.60 10.88 -6.33
C LEU A 4 -8.33 9.92 -7.49
N PRO A 5 -7.70 8.77 -7.23
CA PRO A 5 -7.49 7.80 -8.29
C PRO A 5 -8.83 7.22 -8.72
N HIS A 6 -8.90 6.82 -9.97
CA HIS A 6 -10.07 6.10 -10.46
C HIS A 6 -10.22 4.80 -9.67
N ALA A 7 -11.46 4.37 -9.47
CA ALA A 7 -11.75 3.19 -8.66
C ALA A 7 -10.99 1.95 -9.12
N ASN A 8 -10.64 1.86 -10.41
CA ASN A 8 -9.97 0.72 -10.98
C ASN A 8 -8.46 0.94 -11.22
N SER A 9 -7.92 2.05 -10.72
CA SER A 9 -6.53 2.44 -10.98
C SER A 9 -5.72 2.48 -9.70
N TYR A 10 -5.64 1.33 -9.02
CA TYR A 10 -4.91 1.24 -7.77
C TYR A 10 -3.42 1.55 -7.91
N PHE A 11 -2.84 1.34 -9.10
CA PHE A 11 -1.44 1.66 -9.32
C PHE A 11 -1.16 3.17 -9.24
N GLU A 12 -2.20 4.01 -9.32
CA GLU A 12 -2.07 5.45 -9.19
C GLU A 12 -1.97 5.91 -7.74
N ILE A 13 -2.25 5.02 -6.78
CA ILE A 13 -2.11 5.34 -5.36
C ILE A 13 -0.63 5.47 -5.04
N PRO A 14 -0.16 6.63 -4.54
CA PRO A 14 1.26 6.81 -4.27
C PRO A 14 1.77 5.81 -3.24
N PHE A 15 2.99 5.33 -3.48
CA PHE A 15 3.62 4.35 -2.59
C PHE A 15 3.76 4.88 -1.15
N TRP A 16 4.09 6.15 -1.00
CA TRP A 16 4.25 6.74 0.33
C TRP A 16 2.96 6.75 1.15
N LEU A 17 1.81 6.72 0.48
CA LEU A 17 0.52 6.72 1.15
C LEU A 17 0.32 5.43 1.96
N ILE A 18 0.95 4.33 1.55
CA ILE A 18 0.93 3.07 2.30
C ILE A 18 1.46 3.27 3.72
N PHE A 19 2.55 4.02 3.85
CA PHE A 19 3.16 4.26 5.16
C PHE A 19 2.27 5.13 6.04
N GLN A 20 1.62 6.12 5.46
CA GLN A 20 0.66 6.94 6.21
C GLN A 20 -0.53 6.11 6.66
N LEU A 21 -1.01 5.23 5.79
CA LEU A 21 -2.13 4.36 6.14
C LEU A 21 -1.75 3.41 7.28
N ILE A 22 -0.56 2.83 7.22
CA ILE A 22 -0.06 1.98 8.29
C ILE A 22 -0.04 2.74 9.62
N HIS A 23 0.45 3.98 9.59
CA HIS A 23 0.50 4.81 10.79
C HIS A 23 -0.90 5.02 11.40
N GLN A 24 -1.87 5.33 10.56
CA GLN A 24 -3.25 5.51 11.01
C GLN A 24 -3.84 4.23 11.61
N LEU A 25 -3.56 3.10 10.96
CA LEU A 25 -4.03 1.82 11.46
C LEU A 25 -3.37 1.44 12.77
N GLU A 26 -2.09 1.81 12.95
CA GLU A 26 -1.41 1.63 14.24
C GLU A 26 -2.10 2.39 15.35
N GLU A 27 -2.51 3.63 15.09
CA GLU A 27 -3.23 4.42 16.08
C GLU A 27 -4.57 3.78 16.43
N ARG A 28 -5.28 3.28 15.44
CA ARG A 28 -6.56 2.60 15.67
C ARG A 28 -6.37 1.31 16.45
N LYS A 29 -5.30 0.59 16.15
CA LYS A 29 -4.97 -0.63 16.87
C LYS A 29 -4.72 -0.31 18.35
N PHE A 30 -3.97 0.73 18.60
CA PHE A 30 -3.69 1.18 19.98
C PHE A 30 -4.97 1.52 20.71
N GLU A 31 -5.87 2.26 20.08
CA GLU A 31 -7.16 2.61 20.68
C GLU A 31 -8.01 1.36 20.94
N ALA A 32 -7.99 0.41 20.01
CA ALA A 32 -8.74 -0.83 20.18
C ALA A 32 -8.23 -1.63 21.38
N VAL A 33 -6.91 -1.68 21.55
CA VAL A 33 -6.32 -2.35 22.70
C VAL A 33 -6.74 -1.67 24.01
N ASN A 34 -6.67 -0.34 24.03
CA ASN A 34 -7.03 0.44 25.24
C ASN A 34 -8.51 0.30 25.59
N SER A 35 -9.34 0.07 24.58
CA SER A 35 -10.79 -0.12 24.78
C SER A 35 -11.17 -1.59 24.91
N GLU A 36 -10.17 -2.46 25.00
CA GLU A 36 -10.34 -3.91 25.14
C GLU A 36 -11.11 -4.55 23.98
N GLN A 37 -11.06 -3.93 22.80
CA GLN A 37 -11.63 -4.48 21.58
C GLN A 37 -10.58 -5.35 20.88
N PHE A 38 -10.29 -6.49 21.49
CA PHE A 38 -9.14 -7.30 21.10
C PHE A 38 -9.29 -7.97 19.72
N GLU A 39 -10.52 -8.32 19.32
CA GLU A 39 -10.73 -8.87 17.98
C GLU A 39 -10.48 -7.82 16.91
N ASN A 40 -10.92 -6.59 17.15
CA ASN A 40 -10.65 -5.49 16.25
C ASN A 40 -9.16 -5.20 16.17
N ALA A 41 -8.48 -5.21 17.31
CA ALA A 41 -7.03 -5.00 17.36
C ALA A 41 -6.29 -6.09 16.58
N ARG A 42 -6.74 -7.33 16.66
CA ARG A 42 -6.14 -8.45 15.91
C ARG A 42 -6.28 -8.24 14.40
N THR A 43 -7.47 -7.86 13.97
CA THR A 43 -7.72 -7.59 12.54
C THR A 43 -6.84 -6.46 12.04
N LEU A 44 -6.75 -5.37 12.81
CA LEU A 44 -5.90 -4.23 12.45
C LEU A 44 -4.43 -4.62 12.38
N LYS A 45 -3.96 -5.42 13.33
CA LYS A 45 -2.58 -5.89 13.32
C LYS A 45 -2.29 -6.68 12.04
N ARG A 46 -3.20 -7.58 11.64
CA ARG A 46 -3.02 -8.38 10.44
C ARG A 46 -2.96 -7.49 9.20
N THR A 47 -3.85 -6.54 9.10
CA THR A 47 -3.88 -5.62 7.95
C THR A 47 -2.59 -4.81 7.88
N ILE A 48 -2.09 -4.34 9.01
CA ILE A 48 -0.83 -3.60 9.06
C ILE A 48 0.33 -4.47 8.56
N GLU A 49 0.39 -5.72 9.01
CA GLU A 49 1.45 -6.63 8.59
C GLU A 49 1.40 -6.91 7.09
N GLU A 50 0.21 -7.11 6.55
CA GLU A 50 0.04 -7.34 5.11
C GLU A 50 0.44 -6.12 4.29
N LEU A 51 0.07 -4.92 4.75
CA LEU A 51 0.47 -3.68 4.09
C LEU A 51 1.98 -3.49 4.13
N ALA A 52 2.60 -3.78 5.26
CA ALA A 52 4.05 -3.64 5.38
C ALA A 52 4.78 -4.58 4.42
N MET A 53 4.33 -5.84 4.32
CA MET A 53 4.91 -6.80 3.39
C MET A 53 4.71 -6.36 1.94
N ALA A 54 3.53 -5.87 1.61
CA ALA A 54 3.26 -5.37 0.27
C ALA A 54 4.16 -4.17 -0.07
N GLY A 55 4.35 -3.27 0.89
CA GLY A 55 5.22 -2.12 0.70
C GLY A 55 6.66 -2.52 0.42
N GLN A 56 7.17 -3.52 1.14
CA GLN A 56 8.52 -4.01 0.91
C GLN A 56 8.66 -4.64 -0.48
N ALA A 57 7.68 -5.43 -0.90
CA ALA A 57 7.71 -6.08 -2.21
C ALA A 57 7.65 -5.04 -3.34
N ILE A 58 6.79 -4.04 -3.21
CA ILE A 58 6.69 -2.96 -4.20
C ILE A 58 8.00 -2.20 -4.28
N GLY A 59 8.61 -1.90 -3.12
CA GLY A 59 9.89 -1.21 -3.08
C GLY A 59 11.01 -1.98 -3.76
N ALA A 60 11.03 -3.31 -3.59
CA ALA A 60 12.03 -4.16 -4.24
C ALA A 60 11.88 -4.14 -5.76
N ILE A 61 10.66 -4.25 -6.27
CA ILE A 61 10.40 -4.20 -7.72
C ILE A 61 10.80 -2.83 -8.28
N ASP A 62 10.47 -1.76 -7.57
CA ASP A 62 10.81 -0.41 -7.99
C ASP A 62 12.33 -0.21 -8.03
N ALA A 63 13.05 -0.75 -7.06
CA ALA A 63 14.51 -0.68 -7.04
C ALA A 63 15.11 -1.41 -8.24
N GLN A 64 14.61 -2.58 -8.58
CA GLN A 64 15.07 -3.33 -9.77
C GLN A 64 14.81 -2.53 -11.05
N LYS A 65 13.65 -1.90 -11.14
CA LYS A 65 13.34 -1.04 -12.29
C LYS A 65 14.38 0.06 -12.45
N ARG A 66 14.72 0.72 -11.35
CA ARG A 66 15.70 1.81 -11.38
C ARG A 66 17.08 1.32 -11.76
N GLU A 67 17.49 0.17 -11.24
CA GLU A 67 18.79 -0.41 -11.58
C GLU A 67 18.90 -0.70 -13.08
N PHE A 68 17.86 -1.30 -13.67
CA PHE A 68 17.85 -1.55 -15.10
C PHE A 68 17.92 -0.25 -15.90
N ALA A 69 17.18 0.77 -15.47
CA ALA A 69 17.17 2.05 -16.17
C ALA A 69 18.55 2.72 -16.12
N VAL A 70 19.23 2.66 -14.98
CA VAL A 70 20.55 3.27 -14.81
C VAL A 70 21.58 2.67 -15.77
N VAL A 71 21.52 1.36 -16.01
CA VAL A 71 22.46 0.69 -16.91
C VAL A 71 21.97 0.62 -18.35
N GLY A 72 20.88 1.32 -18.66
CA GLY A 72 20.38 1.39 -20.04
C GLY A 72 19.56 0.20 -20.52
N LYS A 73 19.19 -0.69 -19.62
CA LYS A 73 18.35 -1.84 -19.96
C LYS A 73 16.88 -1.44 -19.88
N TYR A 74 16.45 -0.64 -20.85
CA TYR A 74 15.13 -0.01 -20.79
C TYR A 74 13.97 -0.97 -21.00
N THR A 75 14.18 -2.06 -21.75
CA THR A 75 13.14 -3.07 -21.91
C THR A 75 12.87 -3.77 -20.58
N GLU A 76 13.94 -4.16 -19.89
CA GLU A 76 13.81 -4.77 -18.56
C GLU A 76 13.21 -3.80 -17.55
N ALA A 77 13.60 -2.53 -17.62
CA ALA A 77 13.02 -1.50 -16.75
C ALA A 77 11.52 -1.35 -16.97
N LYS A 78 11.11 -1.34 -18.25
CA LYS A 78 9.70 -1.26 -18.61
C LYS A 78 8.92 -2.46 -18.10
N ASN A 79 9.51 -3.65 -18.22
CA ASN A 79 8.88 -4.87 -17.73
C ASN A 79 8.68 -4.82 -16.21
N LYS A 80 9.67 -4.29 -15.50
CA LYS A 80 9.55 -4.12 -14.04
C LYS A 80 8.50 -3.09 -13.68
N LYS A 81 8.37 -2.03 -14.45
CA LYS A 81 7.32 -1.05 -14.25
C LYS A 81 5.94 -1.69 -14.36
N ILE A 82 5.73 -2.50 -15.40
CA ILE A 82 4.46 -3.19 -15.61
C ILE A 82 4.20 -4.19 -14.49
N GLU A 83 5.23 -4.95 -14.10
CA GLU A 83 5.13 -5.88 -12.98
C GLU A 83 4.71 -5.17 -11.69
N CYS A 84 5.31 -4.03 -11.43
CA CYS A 84 4.99 -3.23 -10.25
C CYS A 84 3.54 -2.75 -10.26
N GLU A 85 3.08 -2.26 -11.41
CA GLU A 85 1.70 -1.78 -11.55
C GLU A 85 0.70 -2.89 -11.31
N LYS A 86 0.95 -4.07 -11.89
CA LYS A 86 0.07 -5.23 -11.72
C LYS A 86 0.07 -5.72 -10.28
N PHE A 87 1.23 -5.75 -9.66
CA PHE A 87 1.35 -6.18 -8.28
C PHE A 87 0.59 -5.23 -7.34
N ARG A 88 0.78 -3.92 -7.54
CA ARG A 88 0.10 -2.91 -6.73
C ARG A 88 -1.42 -3.01 -6.90
N GLU A 89 -1.88 -3.15 -8.14
CA GLU A 89 -3.30 -3.25 -8.39
C GLU A 89 -3.90 -4.47 -7.69
N LYS A 90 -3.22 -5.61 -7.78
CA LYS A 90 -3.69 -6.83 -7.13
C LYS A 90 -3.71 -6.68 -5.60
N VAL A 91 -2.61 -6.23 -5.02
CA VAL A 91 -2.48 -6.12 -3.56
C VAL A 91 -3.47 -5.10 -3.01
N TYR A 92 -3.56 -3.94 -3.66
CA TYR A 92 -4.45 -2.89 -3.17
C TYR A 92 -5.91 -3.33 -3.29
N GLY A 93 -6.24 -4.07 -4.35
CA GLY A 93 -7.57 -4.63 -4.48
C GLY A 93 -7.87 -5.67 -3.41
N ASP A 94 -6.94 -6.59 -3.19
CA ASP A 94 -7.10 -7.65 -2.19
C ASP A 94 -7.25 -7.09 -0.77
N LEU A 95 -6.50 -6.03 -0.46
CA LEU A 95 -6.56 -5.39 0.86
C LEU A 95 -7.65 -4.34 0.96
N MET A 96 -8.37 -4.10 -0.13
CA MET A 96 -9.44 -3.11 -0.19
C MET A 96 -8.94 -1.72 0.26
N ILE A 97 -7.82 -1.31 -0.32
CA ILE A 97 -7.17 -0.04 0.02
C ILE A 97 -8.11 1.15 -0.13
N SER A 98 -8.95 1.14 -1.17
CA SER A 98 -9.88 2.26 -1.37
C SER A 98 -10.83 2.42 -0.19
N ASP A 99 -11.30 1.30 0.39
CA ASP A 99 -12.14 1.36 1.58
C ASP A 99 -11.37 1.86 2.78
N LEU A 100 -10.11 1.44 2.93
CA LEU A 100 -9.26 1.90 4.02
C LEU A 100 -8.97 3.39 3.91
N LEU A 101 -8.78 3.90 2.69
CA LEU A 101 -8.51 5.31 2.47
C LEU A 101 -9.73 6.19 2.74
N GLU A 102 -10.93 5.63 2.67
CA GLU A 102 -12.17 6.34 2.96
C GLU A 102 -12.52 6.36 4.43
N LEU A 103 -11.77 5.65 5.26
CA LEU A 103 -12.03 5.66 6.69
C LEU A 103 -11.83 7.06 7.26
N PRO A 104 -12.69 7.46 8.23
CA PRO A 104 -12.52 8.76 8.86
C PRO A 104 -11.13 8.87 9.48
N MET A 105 -10.48 9.99 9.22
CA MET A 105 -9.18 10.25 9.81
C MET A 105 -9.32 10.48 11.30
N PRO A 106 -8.42 9.97 12.14
CA PRO A 106 -8.40 10.29 13.55
C PRO A 106 -8.19 11.80 13.68
N ARG A 107 -8.95 12.40 14.54
CA ARG A 107 -8.86 13.84 14.80
C ARG A 107 -8.03 14.11 16.02
#